data_381ed7e7e29276e279b4286799878207
#
_entry.id   381ed7e7e29276e279b4286799878207
#
_cell.length_a   1.000
_cell.length_b   1.000
_cell.length_c   1.000
_cell.angle_alpha   90.00
_cell.angle_beta   90.00
_cell.angle_gamma   90.00
#
_symmetry.space_group_name_H-M   'P 1'
#
loop_
_entity.id
_entity.type
_entity.pdbx_description
1 polymer ?
#
loop_
_entity_poly.entity_id
_entity_poly.type
_entity_poly.pdbx_seq_one_letter_code
_entity_poly.pdbx_strand_id
1 'polypeptide(L)'
;MPPTITISPAELSQHRNMASLWIAIDGEIYDFTEFAPTHPGGVDVLLQHAGGDGTAAYNAVHSASLVKSVLPESKHVGRLSSPLPVSPSTMLLPNKAAPKPPLSRLISVNDFRLAAHTFLPPKTLAFISSAATDCHTHRRNSTTYSEITLRPRVLVDVSAPVSLETTILGRAAASPIFVSPTSLGKTVHPEGELEVARACKELGGIAQVVSTSASFSVADVVRAAAEHPSPDPPSSSSPSSANHSNEPHPVFLQLYVDKNQSKTASLLQSLTGSKTNTPSQIQGVFLTVDAPVSGKREADERVPPPPTATTTTTTIATPMATPLTPSSDKRGSALGRLMASYISPSLTWQATLPWLRSLLPPHVPLVIKGIQTAADAVRAAEAGARAIVISNHGGRSLDTSPATVLVLLELQRCCPRVFNEVEVFVEGGVTRGTDVFKALCLGAKGVGVGRGVLYGLGWGKDGVRKVLEILNDELVTTMKMCGVTRLDELHPGLLNTRAVDHLVPADLSEEHPYAKWRRSKL
;
A
#
# COMPACT_ATOMS: atom_id res chain seq x y z
N MET A 1 -26.00 -46.90 -12.19
CA MET A 1 -25.81 -45.60 -11.55
C MET A 1 -26.92 -45.47 -10.52
N PRO A 2 -26.65 -45.15 -9.27
CA PRO A 2 -27.72 -44.86 -8.32
C PRO A 2 -28.53 -43.65 -8.82
N PRO A 3 -29.84 -43.57 -8.53
CA PRO A 3 -30.67 -42.46 -8.96
C PRO A 3 -30.11 -41.15 -8.39
N THR A 4 -29.88 -40.18 -9.24
CA THR A 4 -29.42 -38.84 -8.81
C THR A 4 -30.54 -38.20 -7.99
N ILE A 5 -30.29 -37.95 -6.73
CA ILE A 5 -31.24 -37.30 -5.83
C ILE A 5 -31.49 -35.89 -6.35
N THR A 6 -32.77 -35.54 -6.51
CA THR A 6 -33.17 -34.21 -7.00
C THR A 6 -33.74 -33.41 -5.83
N ILE A 7 -33.11 -32.27 -5.52
CA ILE A 7 -33.43 -31.37 -4.40
C ILE A 7 -34.20 -30.14 -4.92
N SER A 8 -35.28 -29.78 -4.26
CA SER A 8 -36.06 -28.61 -4.63
C SER A 8 -35.40 -27.31 -4.13
N PRO A 9 -35.62 -26.15 -4.78
CA PRO A 9 -35.19 -24.83 -4.28
C PRO A 9 -35.68 -24.54 -2.85
N ALA A 10 -36.89 -24.99 -2.51
CA ALA A 10 -37.48 -24.80 -1.18
C ALA A 10 -36.74 -25.61 -0.10
N GLU A 11 -36.31 -26.81 -0.43
CA GLU A 11 -35.52 -27.67 0.46
C GLU A 11 -34.11 -27.11 0.64
N LEU A 12 -33.40 -26.75 -0.46
CA LEU A 12 -32.10 -26.15 -0.39
C LEU A 12 -32.10 -24.92 0.54
N SER A 13 -33.12 -24.06 0.45
CA SER A 13 -33.25 -22.82 1.24
C SER A 13 -33.35 -23.03 2.76
N GLN A 14 -33.62 -24.27 3.23
CA GLN A 14 -33.65 -24.59 4.66
C GLN A 14 -32.26 -24.82 5.25
N HIS A 15 -31.25 -25.10 4.41
CA HIS A 15 -29.89 -25.45 4.82
C HIS A 15 -28.95 -24.23 4.76
N ARG A 16 -29.24 -23.19 5.57
CA ARG A 16 -28.58 -21.86 5.51
C ARG A 16 -27.87 -21.43 6.78
N ASN A 17 -27.54 -22.34 7.67
CA ASN A 17 -26.86 -22.03 8.94
C ASN A 17 -25.76 -23.04 9.25
N MET A 18 -24.97 -22.79 10.28
CA MET A 18 -23.82 -23.62 10.66
C MET A 18 -24.17 -25.06 11.04
N ALA A 19 -25.41 -25.34 11.43
CA ALA A 19 -25.85 -26.69 11.75
C ALA A 19 -26.21 -27.48 10.50
N SER A 20 -26.52 -26.80 9.39
CA SER A 20 -26.81 -27.42 8.09
C SER A 20 -26.56 -26.37 6.98
N LEU A 21 -25.46 -26.52 6.24
CA LEU A 21 -24.97 -25.56 5.28
C LEU A 21 -24.81 -26.22 3.90
N TRP A 22 -25.81 -26.05 3.04
CA TRP A 22 -25.76 -26.55 1.66
C TRP A 22 -25.66 -25.38 0.68
N ILE A 23 -24.89 -25.59 -0.39
CA ILE A 23 -24.71 -24.60 -1.45
C ILE A 23 -24.82 -25.31 -2.80
N ALA A 24 -25.57 -24.74 -3.74
CA ALA A 24 -25.57 -25.19 -5.13
C ALA A 24 -24.38 -24.56 -5.89
N ILE A 25 -23.64 -25.40 -6.63
CA ILE A 25 -22.53 -25.00 -7.49
C ILE A 25 -22.69 -25.71 -8.83
N ASP A 26 -22.86 -24.95 -9.91
CA ASP A 26 -23.14 -25.46 -11.27
C ASP A 26 -24.33 -26.43 -11.32
N GLY A 27 -25.37 -26.17 -10.49
CA GLY A 27 -26.57 -26.98 -10.39
C GLY A 27 -26.44 -28.25 -9.54
N GLU A 28 -25.25 -28.56 -9.04
CA GLU A 28 -25.00 -29.65 -8.10
C GLU A 28 -24.98 -29.11 -6.66
N ILE A 29 -25.55 -29.83 -5.71
CA ILE A 29 -25.69 -29.41 -4.31
C ILE A 29 -24.66 -30.13 -3.44
N TYR A 30 -23.91 -29.37 -2.66
CA TYR A 30 -22.89 -29.88 -1.75
C TYR A 30 -23.16 -29.44 -0.32
N ASP A 31 -22.90 -30.36 0.63
CA ASP A 31 -22.97 -30.12 2.07
C ASP A 31 -21.60 -29.65 2.59
N PHE A 32 -21.52 -28.37 2.95
CA PHE A 32 -20.34 -27.73 3.50
C PHE A 32 -20.33 -27.68 5.03
N THR A 33 -21.29 -28.25 5.73
CA THR A 33 -21.48 -28.11 7.19
C THR A 33 -20.20 -28.39 7.98
N GLU A 34 -19.56 -29.53 7.72
CA GLU A 34 -18.33 -29.94 8.41
C GLU A 34 -17.08 -29.21 7.89
N PHE A 35 -17.10 -28.80 6.63
CA PHE A 35 -15.97 -28.12 6.00
C PHE A 35 -15.92 -26.62 6.33
N ALA A 36 -17.06 -26.00 6.59
CA ALA A 36 -17.15 -24.55 6.77
C ALA A 36 -16.20 -23.97 7.84
N PRO A 37 -16.01 -24.59 9.03
CA PRO A 37 -15.06 -24.10 10.03
C PRO A 37 -13.60 -24.08 9.57
N THR A 38 -13.24 -24.93 8.61
CA THR A 38 -11.85 -25.08 8.10
C THR A 38 -11.64 -24.41 6.74
N HIS A 39 -12.68 -23.77 6.19
CA HIS A 39 -12.60 -23.13 4.89
C HIS A 39 -11.55 -22.01 4.88
N PRO A 40 -10.53 -22.03 4.00
CA PRO A 40 -9.45 -21.02 3.97
C PRO A 40 -9.91 -19.59 3.73
N GLY A 41 -11.07 -19.41 3.08
CA GLY A 41 -11.70 -18.09 2.84
C GLY A 41 -12.54 -17.57 4.02
N GLY A 42 -12.63 -18.33 5.12
CA GLY A 42 -13.49 -18.03 6.27
C GLY A 42 -14.91 -18.58 6.11
N VAL A 43 -15.58 -18.81 7.23
CA VAL A 43 -16.94 -19.37 7.28
C VAL A 43 -17.99 -18.41 6.73
N ASP A 44 -17.80 -17.10 6.91
CA ASP A 44 -18.77 -16.08 6.51
C ASP A 44 -19.05 -16.06 5.01
N VAL A 45 -18.03 -16.37 4.19
CA VAL A 45 -18.18 -16.46 2.74
C VAL A 45 -19.12 -17.60 2.34
N LEU A 46 -19.05 -18.75 3.03
CA LEU A 46 -19.95 -19.86 2.78
C LEU A 46 -21.37 -19.56 3.28
N LEU A 47 -21.52 -18.95 4.44
CA LEU A 47 -22.81 -18.55 5.00
C LEU A 47 -23.58 -17.57 4.12
N GLN A 48 -22.89 -16.68 3.39
CA GLN A 48 -23.51 -15.74 2.45
C GLN A 48 -24.23 -16.43 1.29
N HIS A 49 -23.81 -17.66 0.94
CA HIS A 49 -24.38 -18.44 -0.16
C HIS A 49 -25.15 -19.68 0.31
N ALA A 50 -25.19 -19.90 1.63
CA ALA A 50 -25.86 -21.04 2.22
C ALA A 50 -27.37 -21.06 1.90
N GLY A 51 -27.89 -22.21 1.49
CA GLY A 51 -29.27 -22.37 1.08
C GLY A 51 -29.60 -21.78 -0.30
N GLY A 52 -28.59 -21.40 -1.08
CA GLY A 52 -28.72 -20.74 -2.38
C GLY A 52 -27.71 -21.19 -3.43
N ASP A 53 -27.66 -20.44 -4.53
CA ASP A 53 -26.69 -20.66 -5.62
C ASP A 53 -25.41 -19.87 -5.37
N GLY A 54 -24.32 -20.58 -5.13
CA GLY A 54 -22.97 -20.03 -4.95
C GLY A 54 -22.11 -20.12 -6.22
N THR A 55 -22.65 -20.56 -7.35
CA THR A 55 -21.88 -20.83 -8.60
C THR A 55 -21.01 -19.66 -9.01
N ALA A 56 -21.58 -18.44 -9.08
CA ALA A 56 -20.84 -17.27 -9.52
C ALA A 56 -19.70 -16.90 -8.56
N ALA A 57 -19.96 -16.96 -7.24
CA ALA A 57 -18.97 -16.67 -6.22
C ALA A 57 -17.87 -17.74 -6.17
N TYR A 58 -18.26 -19.01 -6.31
CA TYR A 58 -17.34 -20.13 -6.34
C TYR A 58 -16.42 -20.08 -7.57
N ASN A 59 -16.97 -19.92 -8.77
CA ASN A 59 -16.21 -19.88 -10.02
C ASN A 59 -15.32 -18.62 -10.15
N ALA A 60 -15.62 -17.56 -9.41
CA ALA A 60 -14.75 -16.37 -9.34
C ALA A 60 -13.43 -16.63 -8.60
N VAL A 61 -13.36 -17.66 -7.74
CA VAL A 61 -12.22 -17.90 -6.84
C VAL A 61 -11.61 -19.29 -7.04
N HIS A 62 -12.41 -20.29 -7.45
CA HIS A 62 -12.03 -21.69 -7.53
C HIS A 62 -12.23 -22.26 -8.94
N SER A 63 -11.47 -23.32 -9.26
CA SER A 63 -11.75 -24.11 -10.47
C SER A 63 -13.01 -24.97 -10.25
N ALA A 64 -13.79 -25.19 -11.31
CA ALA A 64 -15.04 -25.98 -11.25
C ALA A 64 -14.84 -27.41 -10.70
N SER A 65 -13.64 -27.97 -10.80
CA SER A 65 -13.31 -29.30 -10.30
C SER A 65 -12.90 -29.37 -8.83
N LEU A 66 -12.58 -28.22 -8.21
CA LEU A 66 -11.98 -28.19 -6.87
C LEU A 66 -12.94 -28.75 -5.79
N VAL A 67 -14.23 -28.42 -5.84
CA VAL A 67 -15.21 -28.91 -4.87
C VAL A 67 -15.26 -30.44 -4.82
N LYS A 68 -15.15 -31.11 -5.99
CA LYS A 68 -15.15 -32.58 -6.10
C LYS A 68 -13.85 -33.21 -5.58
N SER A 69 -12.75 -32.48 -5.55
CA SER A 69 -11.47 -32.97 -5.01
C SER A 69 -11.30 -32.73 -3.52
N VAL A 70 -11.97 -31.72 -2.97
CA VAL A 70 -11.85 -31.30 -1.57
C VAL A 70 -12.92 -31.94 -0.68
N LEU A 71 -14.16 -32.06 -1.17
CA LEU A 71 -15.24 -32.68 -0.42
C LEU A 71 -15.34 -34.18 -0.74
N PRO A 72 -15.53 -35.05 0.27
CA PRO A 72 -15.85 -36.46 0.04
C PRO A 72 -17.12 -36.60 -0.82
N GLU A 73 -17.20 -37.67 -1.59
CA GLU A 73 -18.36 -37.96 -2.45
C GLU A 73 -19.69 -38.02 -1.65
N SER A 74 -19.64 -38.43 -0.39
CA SER A 74 -20.77 -38.41 0.54
C SER A 74 -21.32 -37.02 0.86
N LYS A 75 -20.58 -35.95 0.56
CA LYS A 75 -21.02 -34.57 0.73
C LYS A 75 -21.64 -33.96 -0.53
N HIS A 76 -21.69 -34.70 -1.63
CA HIS A 76 -22.53 -34.43 -2.79
C HIS A 76 -23.95 -34.88 -2.51
N VAL A 77 -24.86 -33.94 -2.22
CA VAL A 77 -26.23 -34.22 -1.76
C VAL A 77 -27.15 -34.59 -2.92
N GLY A 78 -26.92 -33.97 -4.08
CA GLY A 78 -27.77 -34.23 -5.26
C GLY A 78 -27.73 -33.06 -6.24
N ARG A 79 -28.75 -33.00 -7.10
CA ARG A 79 -28.88 -31.99 -8.14
C ARG A 79 -30.13 -31.13 -7.93
N LEU A 80 -30.03 -29.84 -8.26
CA LEU A 80 -31.17 -28.92 -8.17
C LEU A 80 -32.25 -29.30 -9.18
N SER A 81 -33.50 -29.47 -8.74
CA SER A 81 -34.64 -29.95 -9.56
C SER A 81 -35.08 -28.92 -10.63
N SER A 82 -34.91 -27.65 -10.36
CA SER A 82 -35.17 -26.55 -11.28
C SER A 82 -34.21 -25.40 -10.95
N PRO A 83 -33.84 -24.58 -11.93
CA PRO A 83 -33.07 -23.37 -11.64
C PRO A 83 -33.75 -22.62 -10.49
N LEU A 84 -32.94 -22.14 -9.52
CA LEU A 84 -33.47 -21.24 -8.50
C LEU A 84 -34.16 -20.08 -9.22
N PRO A 85 -35.37 -19.66 -8.78
CA PRO A 85 -35.97 -18.47 -9.34
C PRO A 85 -34.93 -17.36 -9.23
N VAL A 86 -34.49 -16.87 -10.38
CA VAL A 86 -33.58 -15.75 -10.44
C VAL A 86 -34.33 -14.61 -9.77
N SER A 87 -34.08 -14.40 -8.47
CA SER A 87 -34.48 -13.17 -7.84
C SER A 87 -33.94 -12.05 -8.72
N PRO A 88 -34.70 -11.00 -9.02
CA PRO A 88 -34.21 -9.87 -9.82
C PRO A 88 -32.91 -9.27 -9.31
N SER A 89 -32.44 -9.69 -8.12
CA SER A 89 -31.14 -9.37 -7.50
C SER A 89 -29.94 -10.09 -8.09
N THR A 90 -30.10 -11.10 -8.95
CA THR A 90 -28.96 -11.88 -9.50
C THR A 90 -28.70 -11.64 -10.99
N MET A 91 -29.48 -10.83 -11.67
CA MET A 91 -28.92 -10.12 -12.82
C MET A 91 -27.90 -9.14 -12.24
N LEU A 92 -26.61 -9.35 -12.52
CA LEU A 92 -25.55 -8.35 -12.46
C LEU A 92 -25.90 -7.20 -13.43
N LEU A 93 -26.93 -6.44 -13.09
CA LEU A 93 -26.92 -5.01 -13.37
C LEU A 93 -25.61 -4.51 -12.78
N PRO A 94 -24.90 -3.57 -13.44
CA PRO A 94 -23.71 -2.97 -12.86
C PRO A 94 -24.10 -2.59 -11.43
N ASN A 95 -23.49 -3.29 -10.47
CA ASN A 95 -23.80 -3.21 -9.06
C ASN A 95 -24.02 -1.73 -8.75
N LYS A 96 -25.25 -1.31 -8.39
CA LYS A 96 -25.43 -0.01 -7.75
C LYS A 96 -24.53 -0.12 -6.54
N ALA A 97 -23.31 0.43 -6.67
CA ALA A 97 -22.32 0.41 -5.61
C ALA A 97 -23.07 0.75 -4.33
N ALA A 98 -22.93 -0.10 -3.31
CA ALA A 98 -23.59 0.15 -2.04
C ALA A 98 -23.28 1.60 -1.64
N PRO A 99 -24.27 2.37 -1.13
CA PRO A 99 -24.03 3.77 -0.82
C PRO A 99 -22.84 3.86 0.12
N LYS A 100 -21.86 4.67 -0.24
CA LYS A 100 -20.66 4.88 0.59
C LYS A 100 -21.11 5.33 1.98
N PRO A 101 -20.59 4.74 3.06
CA PRO A 101 -20.91 5.23 4.40
C PRO A 101 -20.45 6.70 4.53
N PRO A 102 -21.16 7.52 5.32
CA PRO A 102 -20.76 8.91 5.55
C PRO A 102 -19.40 8.95 6.27
N LEU A 103 -18.56 9.92 5.91
CA LEU A 103 -17.22 10.10 6.49
C LEU A 103 -17.20 10.19 8.02
N SER A 104 -18.28 10.70 8.63
CA SER A 104 -18.44 10.78 10.09
C SER A 104 -18.44 9.41 10.80
N ARG A 105 -18.74 8.33 10.09
CA ARG A 105 -18.69 6.96 10.62
C ARG A 105 -17.34 6.27 10.44
N LEU A 106 -16.43 6.85 9.67
CA LEU A 106 -15.11 6.28 9.40
C LEU A 106 -14.12 6.93 10.37
N ILE A 107 -13.76 6.18 11.41
CA ILE A 107 -12.93 6.66 12.54
C ILE A 107 -11.56 6.00 12.58
N SER A 108 -11.25 5.12 11.64
CA SER A 108 -9.96 4.46 11.51
C SER A 108 -9.61 4.17 10.04
N VAL A 109 -8.32 4.03 9.73
CA VAL A 109 -7.87 3.61 8.39
C VAL A 109 -8.48 2.26 7.98
N ASN A 110 -8.73 1.37 8.96
CA ASN A 110 -9.36 0.08 8.71
C ASN A 110 -10.82 0.22 8.26
N ASP A 111 -11.56 1.22 8.78
CA ASP A 111 -12.94 1.45 8.35
C ASP A 111 -13.00 1.85 6.87
N PHE A 112 -12.05 2.70 6.42
CA PHE A 112 -11.91 3.03 5.01
C PHE A 112 -11.59 1.79 4.16
N ARG A 113 -10.72 0.90 4.64
CA ARG A 113 -10.41 -0.37 3.96
C ARG A 113 -11.66 -1.24 3.84
N LEU A 114 -12.40 -1.45 4.93
CA LEU A 114 -13.63 -2.26 4.92
C LEU A 114 -14.71 -1.65 4.02
N ALA A 115 -14.91 -0.35 4.11
CA ALA A 115 -15.87 0.35 3.27
C ALA A 115 -15.49 0.29 1.78
N ALA A 116 -14.20 0.41 1.44
CA ALA A 116 -13.72 0.30 0.07
C ALA A 116 -14.10 -1.03 -0.59
N HIS A 117 -14.16 -2.12 0.19
CA HIS A 117 -14.62 -3.43 -0.31
C HIS A 117 -16.07 -3.45 -0.79
N THR A 118 -16.91 -2.50 -0.35
CA THR A 118 -18.33 -2.48 -0.69
C THR A 118 -18.66 -1.70 -1.95
N PHE A 119 -17.78 -0.78 -2.40
CA PHE A 119 -18.10 0.12 -3.52
C PHE A 119 -17.03 0.17 -4.63
N LEU A 120 -15.78 -0.19 -4.34
CA LEU A 120 -14.75 -0.21 -5.40
C LEU A 120 -15.01 -1.34 -6.40
N PRO A 121 -14.76 -1.10 -7.69
CA PRO A 121 -14.81 -2.16 -8.69
C PRO A 121 -13.88 -3.33 -8.30
N PRO A 122 -14.30 -4.60 -8.51
CA PRO A 122 -13.53 -5.77 -8.07
C PRO A 122 -12.08 -5.77 -8.57
N LYS A 123 -11.83 -5.36 -9.82
CA LYS A 123 -10.47 -5.27 -10.38
C LYS A 123 -9.62 -4.20 -9.70
N THR A 124 -10.19 -3.03 -9.46
CA THR A 124 -9.53 -1.94 -8.72
C THR A 124 -9.21 -2.38 -7.29
N LEU A 125 -10.18 -2.97 -6.60
CA LEU A 125 -9.99 -3.46 -5.25
C LEU A 125 -8.90 -4.54 -5.20
N ALA A 126 -8.95 -5.52 -6.09
CA ALA A 126 -7.94 -6.58 -6.19
C ALA A 126 -6.54 -6.00 -6.47
N PHE A 127 -6.42 -5.02 -7.38
CA PHE A 127 -5.16 -4.34 -7.66
C PHE A 127 -4.60 -3.62 -6.42
N ILE A 128 -5.43 -2.86 -5.69
CA ILE A 128 -4.99 -2.06 -4.54
C ILE A 128 -4.66 -2.96 -3.35
N SER A 129 -5.55 -3.90 -3.02
CA SER A 129 -5.46 -4.72 -1.79
C SER A 129 -4.49 -5.88 -1.90
N SER A 130 -4.15 -6.31 -3.13
CA SER A 130 -3.29 -7.49 -3.34
C SER A 130 -1.89 -7.31 -2.79
N ALA A 131 -1.30 -8.44 -2.41
CA ALA A 131 0.10 -8.58 -2.05
C ALA A 131 0.71 -9.80 -2.77
N ALA A 132 2.01 -10.02 -2.59
CA ALA A 132 2.70 -11.12 -3.25
C ALA A 132 2.29 -12.47 -2.63
N THR A 133 2.13 -13.47 -3.47
CA THR A 133 1.85 -14.87 -3.18
C THR A 133 0.90 -15.11 -1.99
N ASP A 134 1.41 -15.62 -0.85
CA ASP A 134 0.62 -15.97 0.34
C ASP A 134 0.40 -14.81 1.30
N CYS A 135 0.86 -13.60 0.95
CA CYS A 135 0.68 -12.35 1.70
C CYS A 135 1.32 -12.37 3.11
N HIS A 136 2.34 -13.21 3.36
CA HIS A 136 3.03 -13.27 4.65
C HIS A 136 3.65 -11.93 5.02
N THR A 137 4.46 -11.35 4.13
CA THR A 137 5.07 -10.02 4.35
C THR A 137 4.01 -8.95 4.57
N HIS A 138 2.92 -8.97 3.78
CA HIS A 138 1.85 -8.01 3.94
C HIS A 138 1.21 -8.05 5.32
N ARG A 139 0.90 -9.26 5.83
CA ARG A 139 0.35 -9.43 7.19
C ARG A 139 1.35 -9.01 8.24
N ARG A 140 2.61 -9.47 8.12
CA ARG A 140 3.67 -9.15 9.08
C ARG A 140 4.01 -7.67 9.15
N ASN A 141 3.89 -6.93 8.06
CA ASN A 141 4.09 -5.48 8.08
C ASN A 141 3.22 -4.77 9.14
N SER A 142 1.98 -5.19 9.34
CA SER A 142 1.09 -4.58 10.34
C SER A 142 1.13 -5.30 11.68
N THR A 143 1.18 -6.65 11.70
CA THR A 143 1.16 -7.39 12.97
C THR A 143 2.42 -7.17 13.80
N THR A 144 3.58 -7.02 13.17
CA THR A 144 4.84 -6.76 13.89
C THR A 144 4.82 -5.43 14.64
N TYR A 145 4.13 -4.40 14.13
CA TYR A 145 3.94 -3.19 14.91
C TYR A 145 3.21 -3.46 16.22
N SER A 146 2.23 -4.36 16.27
CA SER A 146 1.50 -4.68 17.50
C SER A 146 2.33 -5.45 18.53
N GLU A 147 3.39 -6.15 18.09
CA GLU A 147 4.32 -6.87 18.98
C GLU A 147 5.32 -5.92 19.68
N ILE A 148 5.56 -4.74 19.13
CA ILE A 148 6.34 -3.67 19.78
C ILE A 148 5.42 -2.89 20.70
N THR A 149 5.65 -2.93 22.01
CA THR A 149 4.79 -2.24 22.98
C THR A 149 5.35 -0.89 23.39
N LEU A 150 4.45 0.03 23.74
CA LEU A 150 4.80 1.36 24.24
C LEU A 150 5.22 1.29 25.72
N ARG A 151 6.03 2.25 26.15
CA ARG A 151 6.43 2.46 27.55
C ARG A 151 5.99 3.85 28.00
N PRO A 152 4.70 4.03 28.36
CA PRO A 152 4.16 5.31 28.78
C PRO A 152 4.90 5.87 29.99
N ARG A 153 5.13 7.19 30.00
CA ARG A 153 5.62 7.93 31.18
C ARG A 153 4.44 8.64 31.82
N VAL A 154 4.29 8.48 33.12
CA VAL A 154 3.20 9.08 33.88
C VAL A 154 3.67 10.31 34.68
N LEU A 155 2.75 11.19 35.05
CA LEU A 155 3.02 12.43 35.80
C LEU A 155 3.96 13.38 35.04
N VAL A 156 3.90 13.39 33.71
CA VAL A 156 4.58 14.35 32.85
C VAL A 156 3.58 15.39 32.39
N ASP A 157 3.95 16.66 32.47
CA ASP A 157 3.09 17.74 31.96
C ASP A 157 3.05 17.68 30.42
N VAL A 158 1.87 17.45 29.87
CA VAL A 158 1.58 17.40 28.43
C VAL A 158 0.50 18.40 28.05
N SER A 159 0.35 19.47 28.83
CA SER A 159 -0.59 20.56 28.57
C SER A 159 -0.23 21.37 27.33
N ALA A 160 1.06 21.43 27.01
CA ALA A 160 1.52 22.10 25.79
C ALA A 160 0.94 21.47 24.51
N PRO A 161 0.60 22.29 23.50
CA PRO A 161 0.20 21.77 22.21
C PRO A 161 1.33 20.96 21.56
N VAL A 162 1.01 19.83 20.94
CA VAL A 162 1.96 19.03 20.17
C VAL A 162 2.05 19.59 18.77
N SER A 163 3.25 19.94 18.32
CA SER A 163 3.52 20.25 16.91
C SER A 163 4.05 19.01 16.20
N LEU A 164 3.44 18.67 15.05
CA LEU A 164 3.90 17.63 14.15
C LEU A 164 4.74 18.19 13.00
N GLU A 165 4.96 19.49 12.95
CA GLU A 165 5.79 20.16 11.93
C GLU A 165 7.21 19.61 11.92
N THR A 166 7.70 19.34 10.71
CA THR A 166 9.02 18.74 10.48
C THR A 166 9.56 19.16 9.11
N THR A 167 10.67 18.55 8.72
CA THR A 167 11.19 18.66 7.36
C THR A 167 11.34 17.29 6.72
N ILE A 168 11.06 17.21 5.42
CA ILE A 168 11.31 16.03 4.58
C ILE A 168 12.22 16.49 3.43
N LEU A 169 13.42 15.95 3.35
CA LEU A 169 14.46 16.36 2.40
C LEU A 169 14.75 17.88 2.43
N GLY A 170 14.69 18.47 3.61
CA GLY A 170 14.89 19.90 3.82
C GLY A 170 13.69 20.78 3.43
N ARG A 171 12.54 20.21 3.07
CA ARG A 171 11.30 20.94 2.79
C ARG A 171 10.38 20.88 4.01
N ALA A 172 9.78 22.00 4.34
CA ALA A 172 8.80 22.07 5.42
C ALA A 172 7.63 21.13 5.15
N ALA A 173 7.22 20.40 6.16
CA ALA A 173 6.10 19.46 6.12
C ALA A 173 5.28 19.58 7.41
N ALA A 174 3.96 19.61 7.29
CA ALA A 174 3.04 19.77 8.42
C ALA A 174 2.99 18.53 9.33
N SER A 175 3.54 17.39 8.88
CA SER A 175 3.53 16.13 9.62
C SER A 175 4.71 15.27 9.21
N PRO A 176 5.20 14.36 10.10
CA PRO A 176 6.14 13.32 9.72
C PRO A 176 5.49 12.23 8.85
N ILE A 177 4.17 12.23 8.70
CA ILE A 177 3.45 11.35 7.78
C ILE A 177 3.54 11.93 6.37
N PHE A 178 3.89 11.10 5.39
CA PHE A 178 3.85 11.46 3.97
C PHE A 178 3.03 10.47 3.16
N VAL A 179 2.51 10.92 2.01
CA VAL A 179 1.80 10.05 1.09
C VAL A 179 2.82 9.27 0.25
N SER A 180 2.85 7.95 0.45
CA SER A 180 3.67 7.02 -0.34
C SER A 180 3.24 7.00 -1.80
N PRO A 181 4.17 6.74 -2.75
CA PRO A 181 3.82 6.66 -4.16
C PRO A 181 2.86 5.50 -4.42
N THR A 182 1.73 5.84 -5.02
CA THR A 182 0.72 4.91 -5.50
C THR A 182 0.44 5.16 -6.97
N SER A 183 -0.06 4.15 -7.65
CA SER A 183 -0.28 4.20 -9.09
C SER A 183 -1.75 4.13 -9.42
N LEU A 184 -2.13 4.68 -10.59
CA LEU A 184 -3.46 4.55 -11.16
C LEU A 184 -4.59 5.08 -10.25
N GLY A 185 -4.40 6.23 -9.62
CA GLY A 185 -5.40 6.86 -8.75
C GLY A 185 -6.77 7.04 -9.40
N LYS A 186 -6.82 7.25 -10.73
CA LYS A 186 -8.08 7.32 -11.51
C LYS A 186 -8.93 6.06 -11.44
N THR A 187 -8.38 4.92 -11.13
CA THR A 187 -9.16 3.68 -10.95
C THR A 187 -10.02 3.72 -9.69
N VAL A 188 -9.67 4.58 -8.73
CA VAL A 188 -10.39 4.79 -7.45
C VAL A 188 -11.31 6.00 -7.53
N HIS A 189 -10.81 7.12 -8.07
CA HIS A 189 -11.54 8.39 -8.18
C HIS A 189 -11.15 9.11 -9.47
N PRO A 190 -12.08 9.74 -10.19
CA PRO A 190 -11.79 10.40 -11.48
C PRO A 190 -10.63 11.40 -11.42
N GLU A 191 -10.49 12.14 -10.32
CA GLU A 191 -9.42 13.13 -10.11
C GLU A 191 -8.16 12.53 -9.46
N GLY A 192 -8.17 11.25 -9.08
CA GLY A 192 -6.99 10.49 -8.64
C GLY A 192 -6.01 11.26 -7.76
N GLU A 193 -4.76 11.34 -8.19
CA GLU A 193 -3.66 11.97 -7.46
C GLU A 193 -3.83 13.49 -7.25
N LEU A 194 -4.71 14.16 -8.01
CA LEU A 194 -5.02 15.58 -7.84
C LEU A 194 -5.79 15.84 -6.54
N GLU A 195 -6.78 14.96 -6.22
CA GLU A 195 -7.49 15.02 -4.94
C GLU A 195 -6.56 14.78 -3.74
N VAL A 196 -5.57 13.90 -3.91
CA VAL A 196 -4.54 13.68 -2.91
C VAL A 196 -3.73 14.95 -2.67
N ALA A 197 -3.31 15.63 -3.73
CA ALA A 197 -2.54 16.88 -3.64
C ALA A 197 -3.33 18.00 -2.94
N ARG A 198 -4.60 18.15 -3.29
CA ARG A 198 -5.50 19.14 -2.64
C ARG A 198 -5.65 18.87 -1.14
N ALA A 199 -5.86 17.59 -0.75
CA ALA A 199 -5.96 17.20 0.65
C ALA A 199 -4.65 17.48 1.42
N CYS A 200 -3.51 17.12 0.84
CA CYS A 200 -2.20 17.35 1.44
C CYS A 200 -1.91 18.85 1.63
N LYS A 201 -2.29 19.68 0.66
CA LYS A 201 -2.14 21.13 0.75
C LYS A 201 -3.07 21.73 1.82
N GLU A 202 -4.33 21.31 1.87
CA GLU A 202 -5.32 21.74 2.87
C GLU A 202 -4.88 21.43 4.31
N LEU A 203 -4.13 20.34 4.51
CA LEU A 203 -3.55 19.96 5.81
C LEU A 203 -2.21 20.67 6.11
N GLY A 204 -1.92 21.81 5.49
CA GLY A 204 -0.73 22.60 5.78
C GLY A 204 0.55 22.15 5.05
N GLY A 205 0.44 21.25 4.06
CA GLY A 205 1.58 20.78 3.27
C GLY A 205 2.16 19.45 3.74
N ILE A 206 1.32 18.42 3.80
CA ILE A 206 1.78 17.04 3.95
C ILE A 206 2.51 16.59 2.67
N ALA A 207 3.72 16.05 2.81
CA ALA A 207 4.52 15.66 1.66
C ALA A 207 3.86 14.55 0.82
N GLN A 208 3.90 14.69 -0.51
CA GLN A 208 3.38 13.71 -1.44
C GLN A 208 4.47 13.18 -2.38
N VAL A 209 4.60 11.87 -2.48
CA VAL A 209 5.47 11.22 -3.47
C VAL A 209 4.60 10.70 -4.62
N VAL A 210 4.78 11.27 -5.81
CA VAL A 210 4.00 10.93 -7.02
C VAL A 210 4.71 9.82 -7.78
N SER A 211 3.99 8.75 -8.13
CA SER A 211 4.54 7.62 -8.89
C SER A 211 4.75 7.97 -10.36
N THR A 212 5.82 7.44 -10.99
CA THR A 212 5.96 7.44 -12.45
C THR A 212 4.77 6.78 -13.15
N SER A 213 4.06 5.88 -12.48
CA SER A 213 2.85 5.22 -12.98
C SER A 213 1.56 5.85 -12.45
N ALA A 214 1.60 7.10 -12.01
CA ALA A 214 0.41 7.87 -11.63
C ALA A 214 -0.48 8.14 -12.85
N SER A 215 -1.76 8.36 -12.62
CA SER A 215 -2.73 8.71 -13.66
C SER A 215 -2.59 10.14 -14.16
N PHE A 216 -1.90 10.99 -13.39
CA PHE A 216 -1.64 12.39 -13.71
C PHE A 216 -0.15 12.67 -13.70
N SER A 217 0.28 13.69 -14.45
CA SER A 217 1.67 14.14 -14.43
C SER A 217 1.99 14.85 -13.10
N VAL A 218 3.28 14.93 -12.75
CA VAL A 218 3.72 15.74 -11.59
C VAL A 218 3.31 17.20 -11.77
N ALA A 219 3.39 17.74 -12.99
CA ALA A 219 2.97 19.11 -13.29
C ALA A 219 1.49 19.35 -12.94
N ASP A 220 0.61 18.39 -13.27
CA ASP A 220 -0.80 18.49 -12.94
C ASP A 220 -1.03 18.42 -11.42
N VAL A 221 -0.30 17.54 -10.72
CA VAL A 221 -0.36 17.40 -9.26
C VAL A 221 0.10 18.67 -8.57
N VAL A 222 1.23 19.25 -8.98
CA VAL A 222 1.74 20.51 -8.43
C VAL A 222 0.76 21.65 -8.67
N ARG A 223 0.19 21.75 -9.87
CA ARG A 223 -0.83 22.74 -10.22
C ARG A 223 -2.08 22.59 -9.35
N ALA A 224 -2.61 21.38 -9.19
CA ALA A 224 -3.79 21.11 -8.36
C ALA A 224 -3.59 21.50 -6.89
N ALA A 225 -2.37 21.32 -6.35
CA ALA A 225 -2.02 21.79 -5.02
C ALA A 225 -1.92 23.31 -4.95
N ALA A 226 -1.40 23.97 -5.99
CA ALA A 226 -1.23 25.43 -6.04
C ALA A 226 -2.57 26.17 -6.20
N GLU A 227 -3.49 25.63 -6.98
CA GLU A 227 -4.83 26.19 -7.21
C GLU A 227 -5.75 26.04 -5.97
N HIS A 228 -5.38 25.22 -4.99
CA HIS A 228 -6.17 25.01 -3.79
C HIS A 228 -5.71 25.97 -2.69
N PRO A 229 -6.60 26.84 -2.17
CA PRO A 229 -6.21 27.79 -1.13
C PRO A 229 -5.75 27.04 0.13
N SER A 230 -4.68 27.53 0.75
CA SER A 230 -4.34 27.10 2.10
C SER A 230 -5.45 27.53 3.06
N PRO A 231 -5.79 26.76 4.09
CA PRO A 231 -6.69 27.23 5.12
C PRO A 231 -6.08 28.51 5.75
N ASP A 232 -6.94 29.46 6.07
CA ASP A 232 -6.51 30.63 6.83
C ASP A 232 -5.82 30.15 8.12
N PRO A 233 -4.68 30.73 8.50
CA PRO A 233 -4.03 30.37 9.75
C PRO A 233 -5.03 30.59 10.90
N PRO A 234 -5.16 29.65 11.85
CA PRO A 234 -6.04 29.86 12.99
C PRO A 234 -5.62 31.16 13.71
N SER A 235 -6.60 31.96 14.10
CA SER A 235 -6.42 33.30 14.70
C SER A 235 -5.58 33.33 16.00
N SER A 236 -5.03 32.18 16.42
CA SER A 236 -4.17 32.00 17.60
C SER A 236 -2.80 31.40 17.28
N SER A 237 -2.33 31.42 16.03
CA SER A 237 -1.05 30.81 15.66
C SER A 237 0.13 31.67 16.10
N SER A 238 1.15 31.05 16.70
CA SER A 238 2.44 31.65 17.02
C SER A 238 3.15 32.19 15.76
N PRO A 239 4.03 33.20 15.87
CA PRO A 239 4.70 33.83 14.72
C PRO A 239 5.50 32.88 13.82
N SER A 240 5.82 31.66 14.26
CA SER A 240 6.55 30.66 13.48
C SER A 240 5.74 30.03 12.34
N SER A 241 4.41 30.00 12.43
CA SER A 241 3.55 29.39 11.40
C SER A 241 3.30 30.29 10.19
N ALA A 242 3.52 31.59 10.32
CA ALA A 242 3.31 32.57 9.24
C ALA A 242 4.34 32.46 8.09
N ASN A 243 5.51 31.87 8.33
CA ASN A 243 6.58 31.78 7.32
C ASN A 243 6.44 30.63 6.33
N HIS A 244 5.54 29.64 6.57
CA HIS A 244 5.40 28.47 5.69
C HIS A 244 4.31 28.63 4.62
N SER A 245 3.49 29.67 4.68
CA SER A 245 2.37 29.90 3.74
C SER A 245 2.80 30.13 2.29
N ASN A 246 4.06 30.53 2.05
CA ASN A 246 4.59 30.84 0.71
C ASN A 246 5.49 29.73 0.12
N GLU A 247 5.82 28.65 0.86
CA GLU A 247 6.62 27.57 0.29
C GLU A 247 5.76 26.67 -0.61
N PRO A 248 6.34 26.20 -1.73
CA PRO A 248 5.65 25.24 -2.59
C PRO A 248 5.32 23.98 -1.82
N HIS A 249 4.13 23.42 -2.06
CA HIS A 249 3.74 22.12 -1.53
C HIS A 249 4.83 21.07 -1.79
N PRO A 250 5.27 20.27 -0.79
CA PRO A 250 6.37 19.32 -0.96
C PRO A 250 5.92 18.11 -1.82
N VAL A 251 6.27 18.15 -3.10
CA VAL A 251 6.01 17.11 -4.09
C VAL A 251 7.32 16.49 -4.55
N PHE A 252 7.40 15.17 -4.50
CA PHE A 252 8.53 14.36 -4.92
C PHE A 252 8.12 13.38 -6.00
N LEU A 253 9.07 12.94 -6.83
CA LEU A 253 8.84 11.91 -7.86
C LEU A 253 9.34 10.55 -7.37
N GLN A 254 8.50 9.53 -7.38
CA GLN A 254 8.97 8.14 -7.36
C GLN A 254 9.29 7.70 -8.79
N LEU A 255 10.49 7.16 -8.96
CA LEU A 255 11.03 6.76 -10.24
C LEU A 255 11.18 5.24 -10.35
N TYR A 256 10.59 4.67 -11.40
CA TYR A 256 11.06 3.43 -11.99
C TYR A 256 11.91 3.79 -13.22
N VAL A 257 13.11 3.23 -13.30
CA VAL A 257 13.95 3.39 -14.50
C VAL A 257 13.38 2.52 -15.62
N ASP A 258 13.10 3.14 -16.77
CA ASP A 258 12.63 2.43 -17.95
C ASP A 258 13.77 1.60 -18.55
N LYS A 259 13.45 0.44 -19.16
CA LYS A 259 14.38 -0.37 -19.95
C LYS A 259 15.09 0.48 -21.02
N ASN A 260 14.38 1.44 -21.59
CA ASN A 260 14.96 2.49 -22.41
C ASN A 260 15.36 3.69 -21.55
N GLN A 261 16.62 3.73 -21.13
CA GLN A 261 17.16 4.77 -20.27
C GLN A 261 16.97 6.20 -20.81
N SER A 262 16.91 6.37 -22.15
CA SER A 262 16.68 7.68 -22.77
C SER A 262 15.31 8.26 -22.39
N LYS A 263 14.28 7.42 -22.18
CA LYS A 263 12.97 7.88 -21.71
C LYS A 263 13.04 8.41 -20.30
N THR A 264 13.73 7.70 -19.40
CA THR A 264 13.96 8.15 -18.02
C THR A 264 14.74 9.47 -18.01
N ALA A 265 15.80 9.58 -18.82
CA ALA A 265 16.59 10.81 -18.92
C ALA A 265 15.72 11.99 -19.42
N SER A 266 14.92 11.80 -20.46
CA SER A 266 14.00 12.83 -20.97
C SER A 266 12.97 13.26 -19.93
N LEU A 267 12.38 12.30 -19.19
CA LEU A 267 11.43 12.59 -18.11
C LEU A 267 12.09 13.44 -17.02
N LEU A 268 13.24 13.04 -16.50
CA LEU A 268 13.94 13.78 -15.45
C LEU A 268 14.32 15.19 -15.92
N GLN A 269 14.84 15.34 -17.12
CA GLN A 269 15.20 16.63 -17.70
C GLN A 269 13.99 17.56 -17.86
N SER A 270 12.82 17.03 -18.24
CA SER A 270 11.59 17.81 -18.36
C SER A 270 11.08 18.31 -17.00
N LEU A 271 11.17 17.47 -15.97
CA LEU A 271 10.65 17.78 -14.63
C LEU A 271 11.60 18.67 -13.81
N THR A 272 12.90 18.60 -14.07
CA THR A 272 13.91 19.39 -13.35
C THR A 272 14.23 20.74 -14.01
N GLY A 273 13.67 20.99 -15.21
CA GLY A 273 13.93 22.22 -15.96
C GLY A 273 15.36 22.35 -16.52
N SER A 274 16.16 21.29 -16.43
CA SER A 274 17.58 21.29 -16.75
C SER A 274 17.91 21.74 -18.19
N LYS A 275 16.96 21.56 -19.13
CA LYS A 275 17.10 21.99 -20.53
C LYS A 275 16.45 23.35 -20.86
N THR A 276 15.49 23.79 -20.06
CA THR A 276 14.62 24.93 -20.36
C THR A 276 14.82 26.13 -19.43
N ASN A 277 15.72 26.01 -18.47
CA ASN A 277 15.97 27.00 -17.43
C ASN A 277 14.70 27.39 -16.64
N THR A 278 13.70 26.49 -16.59
CA THR A 278 12.49 26.65 -15.79
C THR A 278 12.71 26.08 -14.38
N PRO A 279 11.99 26.58 -13.36
CA PRO A 279 12.06 26.01 -12.01
C PRO A 279 11.72 24.51 -12.00
N SER A 280 12.41 23.73 -11.18
CA SER A 280 12.12 22.31 -10.99
C SER A 280 10.70 22.11 -10.48
N GLN A 281 9.95 21.20 -11.11
CA GLN A 281 8.62 20.79 -10.68
C GLN A 281 8.67 19.77 -9.55
N ILE A 282 9.84 19.16 -9.30
CA ILE A 282 10.05 18.14 -8.26
C ILE A 282 11.13 18.59 -7.29
N GLN A 283 10.94 18.21 -6.04
CA GLN A 283 11.84 18.58 -4.94
C GLN A 283 12.74 17.41 -4.51
N GLY A 284 12.67 16.27 -5.18
CA GLY A 284 13.50 15.11 -4.99
C GLY A 284 13.01 13.90 -5.78
N VAL A 285 13.87 12.90 -5.96
CA VAL A 285 13.61 11.68 -6.71
C VAL A 285 13.78 10.45 -5.83
N PHE A 286 12.75 9.63 -5.72
CA PHE A 286 12.71 8.37 -4.98
C PHE A 286 12.89 7.21 -5.96
N LEU A 287 14.13 6.77 -6.15
CA LEU A 287 14.46 5.61 -6.99
C LEU A 287 13.97 4.32 -6.32
N THR A 288 13.04 3.62 -6.95
CA THR A 288 12.53 2.34 -6.47
C THR A 288 13.40 1.18 -6.94
N VAL A 289 13.93 0.40 -5.98
CA VAL A 289 14.88 -0.70 -6.22
C VAL A 289 14.36 -2.08 -5.75
N ASP A 290 13.20 -2.14 -5.10
CA ASP A 290 12.59 -3.37 -4.54
C ASP A 290 11.65 -4.10 -5.52
N ALA A 291 11.58 -3.66 -6.79
CA ALA A 291 10.70 -4.23 -7.80
C ALA A 291 11.42 -4.39 -9.16
N PRO A 292 12.54 -5.12 -9.24
CA PRO A 292 13.24 -5.36 -10.53
C PRO A 292 12.38 -6.18 -11.50
N VAL A 293 11.45 -6.95 -10.97
CA VAL A 293 10.42 -7.70 -11.68
C VAL A 293 9.08 -7.56 -10.95
N SER A 294 7.98 -7.90 -11.63
CA SER A 294 6.66 -7.87 -11.00
C SER A 294 6.53 -8.97 -9.95
N GLY A 295 6.16 -8.61 -8.73
CA GLY A 295 5.70 -9.59 -7.75
C GLY A 295 4.42 -10.30 -8.23
N LYS A 296 4.28 -11.59 -7.94
CA LYS A 296 3.11 -12.38 -8.28
C LYS A 296 1.95 -12.01 -7.34
N ARG A 297 0.96 -11.27 -7.83
CA ARG A 297 -0.20 -10.81 -7.05
C ARG A 297 -1.44 -11.60 -7.47
N GLU A 298 -1.62 -12.76 -6.87
CA GLU A 298 -2.64 -13.72 -7.29
C GLU A 298 -4.07 -13.16 -7.24
N ALA A 299 -4.40 -12.35 -6.24
CA ALA A 299 -5.72 -11.73 -6.16
C ALA A 299 -5.99 -10.78 -7.35
N ASP A 300 -4.97 -10.03 -7.82
CA ASP A 300 -5.09 -9.20 -9.02
C ASP A 300 -5.14 -10.05 -10.30
N GLU A 301 -4.40 -11.15 -10.35
CA GLU A 301 -4.35 -12.06 -11.51
C GLU A 301 -5.67 -12.83 -11.69
N ARG A 302 -6.35 -13.20 -10.59
CA ARG A 302 -7.61 -13.97 -10.62
C ARG A 302 -8.81 -13.15 -11.06
N VAL A 303 -8.80 -11.83 -10.91
CA VAL A 303 -9.91 -10.97 -11.33
C VAL A 303 -9.74 -10.54 -12.79
N PRO A 304 -10.61 -10.97 -13.71
CA PRO A 304 -10.53 -10.58 -15.10
C PRO A 304 -10.82 -9.07 -15.27
N PRO A 305 -10.33 -8.44 -16.34
CA PRO A 305 -10.75 -7.10 -16.70
C PRO A 305 -12.26 -7.08 -17.02
N PRO A 306 -12.94 -5.93 -16.88
CA PRO A 306 -14.36 -5.82 -17.19
C PRO A 306 -14.64 -6.16 -18.67
N PRO A 307 -15.78 -6.81 -19.00
CA PRO A 307 -16.10 -7.28 -20.36
C PRO A 307 -16.15 -6.17 -21.43
N THR A 308 -16.39 -4.93 -21.02
CA THR A 308 -16.40 -3.76 -21.92
C THR A 308 -15.03 -3.35 -22.44
N ALA A 309 -13.94 -3.96 -21.94
CA ALA A 309 -12.57 -3.70 -22.40
C ALA A 309 -12.17 -4.54 -23.64
N THR A 310 -13.07 -5.33 -24.21
CA THR A 310 -12.72 -6.37 -25.20
C THR A 310 -12.58 -5.88 -26.65
N THR A 311 -12.82 -4.62 -26.98
CA THR A 311 -12.75 -4.17 -28.39
C THR A 311 -12.04 -2.85 -28.64
N THR A 312 -11.63 -2.14 -27.64
CA THR A 312 -10.74 -1.00 -27.79
C THR A 312 -9.53 -1.24 -26.91
N THR A 313 -8.34 -1.22 -27.48
CA THR A 313 -7.04 -1.22 -26.79
C THR A 313 -7.02 -0.02 -25.85
N THR A 314 -7.67 -0.16 -24.67
CA THR A 314 -7.70 0.91 -23.66
C THR A 314 -6.31 0.97 -23.07
N THR A 315 -5.46 1.76 -23.69
CA THR A 315 -4.14 2.11 -23.17
C THR A 315 -4.36 2.75 -21.80
N ILE A 316 -3.87 2.11 -20.74
CA ILE A 316 -3.91 2.72 -19.41
C ILE A 316 -2.96 3.92 -19.48
N ALA A 317 -3.53 5.11 -19.44
CA ALA A 317 -2.77 6.35 -19.54
C ALA A 317 -1.99 6.57 -18.24
N THR A 318 -0.68 6.50 -18.37
CA THR A 318 0.29 6.89 -17.34
C THR A 318 1.23 7.90 -17.97
N PRO A 319 0.97 9.20 -17.85
CA PRO A 319 1.62 10.25 -18.66
C PRO A 319 3.15 10.25 -18.56
N MET A 320 3.70 9.75 -17.46
CA MET A 320 5.14 9.75 -17.16
C MET A 320 5.83 8.42 -17.44
N ALA A 321 5.09 7.36 -17.77
CA ALA A 321 5.64 6.04 -18.07
C ALA A 321 5.36 5.64 -19.52
N THR A 322 6.06 4.61 -20.00
CA THR A 322 5.78 4.01 -21.31
C THR A 322 4.32 3.53 -21.35
N PRO A 323 3.56 3.86 -22.42
CA PRO A 323 2.19 3.40 -22.57
C PRO A 323 2.08 1.89 -22.39
N LEU A 324 1.16 1.47 -21.54
CA LEU A 324 0.94 0.07 -21.21
C LEU A 324 0.02 -0.54 -22.28
N THR A 325 0.58 -1.29 -23.21
CA THR A 325 -0.21 -2.09 -24.17
C THR A 325 -0.41 -3.49 -23.61
N PRO A 326 -1.63 -4.05 -23.65
CA PRO A 326 -1.85 -5.44 -23.28
C PRO A 326 -0.96 -6.34 -24.15
N SER A 327 -0.15 -7.17 -23.52
CA SER A 327 0.62 -8.19 -24.25
C SER A 327 -0.33 -9.30 -24.70
N SER A 328 0.01 -9.97 -25.81
CA SER A 328 -0.67 -11.18 -26.29
C SER A 328 -0.51 -12.38 -25.33
N ASP A 329 0.24 -12.23 -24.26
CA ASP A 329 0.38 -13.24 -23.20
C ASP A 329 -0.95 -13.39 -22.44
N LYS A 330 -1.58 -14.56 -22.55
CA LYS A 330 -2.84 -14.91 -21.88
C LYS A 330 -2.79 -14.75 -20.33
N ARG A 331 -1.58 -14.62 -19.75
CA ARG A 331 -1.34 -14.29 -18.34
C ARG A 331 -1.42 -12.80 -18.03
N GLY A 332 -1.67 -11.95 -19.05
CA GLY A 332 -1.49 -10.49 -19.02
C GLY A 332 -2.63 -9.64 -18.47
N SER A 333 -3.65 -10.22 -17.80
CA SER A 333 -4.75 -9.41 -17.23
C SER A 333 -4.40 -8.71 -15.92
N ALA A 334 -3.27 -9.02 -15.29
CA ALA A 334 -2.85 -8.41 -14.03
C ALA A 334 -2.28 -7.01 -14.26
N LEU A 335 -2.94 -5.99 -13.71
CA LEU A 335 -2.48 -4.60 -13.78
C LEU A 335 -1.04 -4.44 -13.26
N GLY A 336 -0.68 -5.19 -12.20
CA GLY A 336 0.66 -5.16 -11.64
C GLY A 336 1.75 -5.65 -12.61
N ARG A 337 1.49 -6.69 -13.41
CA ARG A 337 2.45 -7.18 -14.43
C ARG A 337 2.60 -6.19 -15.57
N LEU A 338 1.47 -5.66 -16.03
CA LEU A 338 1.45 -4.67 -17.10
C LEU A 338 2.30 -3.45 -16.71
N MET A 339 2.13 -2.95 -15.48
CA MET A 339 2.88 -1.82 -14.95
C MET A 339 4.38 -2.10 -14.77
N ALA A 340 4.78 -3.34 -14.49
CA ALA A 340 6.17 -3.71 -14.36
C ALA A 340 6.87 -3.98 -15.72
N SER A 341 6.14 -4.03 -16.82
CA SER A 341 6.66 -4.45 -18.12
C SER A 341 7.77 -3.56 -18.68
N TYR A 342 7.77 -2.27 -18.35
CA TYR A 342 8.77 -1.30 -18.81
C TYR A 342 9.95 -1.14 -17.83
N ILE A 343 9.84 -1.63 -16.59
CA ILE A 343 10.87 -1.42 -15.55
C ILE A 343 12.14 -2.17 -15.91
N SER A 344 13.28 -1.49 -15.78
CA SER A 344 14.60 -2.09 -16.00
C SER A 344 14.98 -3.04 -14.87
N PRO A 345 15.32 -4.31 -15.16
CA PRO A 345 15.83 -5.26 -14.17
C PRO A 345 17.35 -5.18 -13.98
N SER A 346 18.06 -4.34 -14.76
CA SER A 346 19.53 -4.31 -14.84
C SER A 346 20.17 -3.20 -14.00
N LEU A 347 19.46 -2.66 -12.99
CA LEU A 347 19.99 -1.59 -12.15
C LEU A 347 21.10 -2.13 -11.21
N THR A 348 22.18 -1.37 -11.09
CA THR A 348 23.29 -1.66 -10.16
C THR A 348 23.70 -0.40 -9.41
N TRP A 349 24.30 -0.57 -8.23
CA TRP A 349 24.84 0.53 -7.44
C TRP A 349 25.87 1.36 -8.22
N GLN A 350 26.78 0.68 -8.92
CA GLN A 350 27.92 1.27 -9.61
C GLN A 350 27.53 2.05 -10.86
N ALA A 351 26.55 1.58 -11.62
CA ALA A 351 26.17 2.21 -12.87
C ALA A 351 24.99 3.20 -12.71
N THR A 352 23.97 2.81 -11.93
CA THR A 352 22.71 3.54 -11.90
C THR A 352 22.81 4.85 -11.15
N LEU A 353 23.44 4.88 -9.97
CA LEU A 353 23.45 6.09 -9.15
C LEU A 353 24.30 7.22 -9.74
N PRO A 354 25.53 6.97 -10.26
CA PRO A 354 26.30 8.00 -10.95
C PRO A 354 25.55 8.54 -12.18
N TRP A 355 24.92 7.64 -12.96
CA TRP A 355 24.14 8.05 -14.13
C TRP A 355 22.94 8.94 -13.74
N LEU A 356 22.14 8.55 -12.75
CA LEU A 356 21.01 9.38 -12.31
C LEU A 356 21.48 10.74 -11.78
N ARG A 357 22.58 10.78 -11.02
CA ARG A 357 23.14 12.05 -10.54
C ARG A 357 23.58 12.96 -11.65
N SER A 358 24.13 12.42 -12.74
CA SER A 358 24.50 13.24 -13.92
C SER A 358 23.30 13.88 -14.62
N LEU A 359 22.09 13.36 -14.38
CA LEU A 359 20.83 13.87 -14.94
C LEU A 359 20.12 14.87 -14.03
N LEU A 360 20.41 14.83 -12.73
CA LEU A 360 19.72 15.63 -11.72
C LEU A 360 20.53 16.87 -11.36
N PRO A 361 19.89 18.05 -11.25
CA PRO A 361 20.53 19.21 -10.67
C PRO A 361 21.02 18.94 -9.23
N PRO A 362 22.12 19.56 -8.76
CA PRO A 362 22.69 19.31 -7.44
C PRO A 362 21.72 19.52 -6.26
N HIS A 363 20.74 20.39 -6.43
CA HIS A 363 19.74 20.70 -5.40
C HIS A 363 18.57 19.71 -5.37
N VAL A 364 18.46 18.76 -6.31
CA VAL A 364 17.43 17.73 -6.35
C VAL A 364 17.97 16.45 -5.70
N PRO A 365 17.56 16.13 -4.46
CA PRO A 365 18.06 14.98 -3.74
C PRO A 365 17.61 13.66 -4.37
N LEU A 366 18.52 12.66 -4.34
CA LEU A 366 18.24 11.28 -4.72
C LEU A 366 18.01 10.45 -3.47
N VAL A 367 16.88 9.77 -3.42
CA VAL A 367 16.45 8.86 -2.34
C VAL A 367 16.39 7.44 -2.87
N ILE A 368 16.90 6.47 -2.13
CA ILE A 368 16.82 5.05 -2.50
C ILE A 368 15.64 4.42 -1.78
N LYS A 369 14.60 4.04 -2.53
CA LYS A 369 13.38 3.43 -2.00
C LYS A 369 13.39 1.93 -2.22
N GLY A 370 13.16 1.17 -1.15
CA GLY A 370 13.11 -0.29 -1.20
C GLY A 370 14.26 -0.96 -0.45
N ILE A 371 14.87 -0.26 0.50
CA ILE A 371 15.91 -0.82 1.39
C ILE A 371 15.24 -1.80 2.34
N GLN A 372 15.83 -3.01 2.45
CA GLN A 372 15.30 -4.10 3.26
C GLN A 372 16.36 -4.76 4.15
N THR A 373 17.59 -4.23 4.18
CA THR A 373 18.69 -4.71 5.03
C THR A 373 19.54 -3.54 5.51
N ALA A 374 20.18 -3.69 6.68
CA ALA A 374 21.15 -2.74 7.19
C ALA A 374 22.37 -2.59 6.25
N ALA A 375 22.81 -3.67 5.62
CA ALA A 375 23.92 -3.63 4.67
C ALA A 375 23.65 -2.73 3.46
N ASP A 376 22.43 -2.78 2.90
CA ASP A 376 22.07 -1.92 1.78
C ASP A 376 21.79 -0.47 2.22
N ALA A 377 21.36 -0.26 3.48
CA ALA A 377 21.25 1.09 4.06
C ALA A 377 22.63 1.77 4.14
N VAL A 378 23.64 1.06 4.62
CA VAL A 378 25.05 1.53 4.66
C VAL A 378 25.55 1.82 3.25
N ARG A 379 25.35 0.91 2.30
CA ARG A 379 25.73 1.13 0.89
C ARG A 379 25.06 2.35 0.28
N ALA A 380 23.78 2.59 0.61
CA ALA A 380 23.07 3.77 0.10
C ALA A 380 23.69 5.07 0.63
N ALA A 381 24.05 5.10 1.92
CA ALA A 381 24.74 6.25 2.53
C ALA A 381 26.12 6.45 1.90
N GLU A 382 26.95 5.40 1.80
CA GLU A 382 28.28 5.44 1.17
C GLU A 382 28.22 5.84 -0.31
N ALA A 383 27.17 5.38 -1.01
CA ALA A 383 26.89 5.82 -2.36
C ALA A 383 26.37 7.27 -2.44
N GLY A 384 26.23 7.98 -1.31
CA GLY A 384 25.84 9.39 -1.19
C GLY A 384 24.35 9.64 -1.44
N ALA A 385 23.45 8.68 -1.21
CA ALA A 385 22.02 8.97 -1.17
C ALA A 385 21.74 10.05 -0.11
N ARG A 386 20.79 10.96 -0.40
CA ARG A 386 20.36 11.96 0.59
C ARG A 386 19.43 11.34 1.65
N ALA A 387 18.70 10.33 1.27
CA ALA A 387 17.80 9.60 2.15
C ALA A 387 17.59 8.17 1.63
N ILE A 388 17.04 7.33 2.49
CA ILE A 388 16.57 5.98 2.18
C ILE A 388 15.11 5.82 2.60
N VAL A 389 14.36 4.97 1.88
CA VAL A 389 13.06 4.50 2.32
C VAL A 389 13.15 3.00 2.59
N ILE A 390 12.99 2.62 3.84
CA ILE A 390 12.80 1.23 4.23
C ILE A 390 11.43 0.80 3.73
N SER A 391 11.41 -0.15 2.80
CA SER A 391 10.20 -0.59 2.11
C SER A 391 10.37 -1.99 1.55
N ASN A 392 9.33 -2.79 1.64
CA ASN A 392 9.15 -4.05 0.92
C ASN A 392 7.98 -3.93 -0.07
N HIS A 393 7.72 -2.70 -0.58
CA HIS A 393 6.60 -2.39 -1.47
C HIS A 393 5.22 -2.70 -0.85
N GLY A 394 5.10 -2.65 0.46
CA GLY A 394 3.90 -3.04 1.18
C GLY A 394 3.55 -4.52 1.06
N GLY A 395 4.56 -5.38 0.89
CA GLY A 395 4.43 -6.83 0.68
C GLY A 395 3.97 -7.20 -0.74
N ARG A 396 4.18 -6.34 -1.74
CA ARG A 396 3.69 -6.53 -3.11
C ARG A 396 4.74 -7.06 -4.09
N SER A 397 6.02 -7.03 -3.72
CA SER A 397 7.14 -7.49 -4.57
C SER A 397 7.57 -8.90 -4.22
N LEU A 398 8.18 -9.11 -3.07
CA LEU A 398 8.67 -10.41 -2.59
C LEU A 398 7.93 -10.77 -1.30
N ASP A 399 7.26 -11.92 -1.31
CA ASP A 399 6.68 -12.46 -0.07
C ASP A 399 7.77 -13.09 0.80
N THR A 400 7.51 -13.24 2.09
CA THR A 400 8.46 -13.70 3.11
C THR A 400 9.69 -12.81 3.30
N SER A 401 9.69 -11.59 2.74
CA SER A 401 10.67 -10.56 3.09
C SER A 401 10.36 -9.97 4.50
N PRO A 402 11.34 -9.36 5.18
CA PRO A 402 11.16 -8.84 6.53
C PRO A 402 10.09 -7.74 6.59
N ALA A 403 9.37 -7.66 7.70
CA ALA A 403 8.53 -6.51 7.99
C ALA A 403 9.38 -5.24 8.10
N THR A 404 8.90 -4.12 7.56
CA THR A 404 9.72 -2.89 7.46
C THR A 404 10.13 -2.32 8.80
N VAL A 405 9.30 -2.46 9.84
CA VAL A 405 9.66 -2.04 11.20
C VAL A 405 10.80 -2.87 11.79
N LEU A 406 10.95 -4.15 11.38
CA LEU A 406 12.10 -4.97 11.79
C LEU A 406 13.40 -4.50 11.10
N VAL A 407 13.32 -4.10 9.83
CA VAL A 407 14.48 -3.51 9.15
C VAL A 407 14.90 -2.20 9.83
N LEU A 408 13.91 -1.38 10.26
CA LEU A 408 14.22 -0.16 11.01
C LEU A 408 14.91 -0.48 12.36
N LEU A 409 14.45 -1.53 13.06
CA LEU A 409 15.09 -2.03 14.28
C LEU A 409 16.48 -2.61 14.01
N GLU A 410 16.68 -3.30 12.88
CA GLU A 410 17.97 -3.79 12.40
C GLU A 410 18.96 -2.62 12.20
N LEU A 411 18.53 -1.52 11.58
CA LEU A 411 19.37 -0.33 11.44
C LEU A 411 19.80 0.23 12.81
N GLN A 412 18.87 0.34 13.75
CA GLN A 412 19.17 0.81 15.11
C GLN A 412 20.23 -0.07 15.79
N ARG A 413 20.16 -1.39 15.56
CA ARG A 413 21.05 -2.35 16.20
C ARG A 413 22.40 -2.47 15.50
N CYS A 414 22.41 -2.57 14.17
CA CYS A 414 23.59 -2.93 13.39
C CYS A 414 24.36 -1.74 12.83
N CYS A 415 23.68 -0.61 12.55
CA CYS A 415 24.31 0.54 11.91
C CYS A 415 23.66 1.89 12.31
N PRO A 416 23.57 2.20 13.61
CA PRO A 416 22.89 3.43 14.07
C PRO A 416 23.48 4.73 13.48
N ARG A 417 24.71 4.71 13.02
CA ARG A 417 25.36 5.85 12.33
C ARG A 417 24.60 6.30 11.09
N VAL A 418 23.89 5.39 10.40
CA VAL A 418 23.13 5.70 9.17
C VAL A 418 22.10 6.80 9.42
N PHE A 419 21.50 6.86 10.61
CA PHE A 419 20.51 7.92 10.96
C PHE A 419 21.14 9.33 11.03
N ASN A 420 22.47 9.44 11.16
CA ASN A 420 23.18 10.71 11.12
C ASN A 420 23.69 11.06 9.73
N GLU A 421 23.82 10.07 8.84
CA GLU A 421 24.39 10.22 7.50
C GLU A 421 23.31 10.53 6.46
N VAL A 422 22.11 9.91 6.61
CA VAL A 422 20.97 10.06 5.68
C VAL A 422 19.65 10.19 6.42
N GLU A 423 18.67 10.85 5.81
CA GLU A 423 17.31 10.78 6.34
C GLU A 423 16.73 9.38 6.09
N VAL A 424 16.19 8.76 7.14
CA VAL A 424 15.59 7.41 7.07
C VAL A 424 14.08 7.54 7.09
N PHE A 425 13.44 7.09 6.04
CA PHE A 425 11.99 6.98 5.94
C PHE A 425 11.57 5.51 6.01
N VAL A 426 10.34 5.25 6.42
CA VAL A 426 9.77 3.90 6.44
C VAL A 426 8.34 3.91 5.92
N GLU A 427 7.95 2.86 5.19
CA GLU A 427 6.56 2.61 4.79
C GLU A 427 6.26 1.11 4.89
N GLY A 428 4.98 0.76 4.93
CA GLY A 428 4.51 -0.63 4.97
C GLY A 428 3.89 -1.01 6.31
N GLY A 429 2.60 -1.37 6.28
CA GLY A 429 1.85 -1.84 7.44
C GLY A 429 1.30 -0.78 8.36
N VAL A 430 1.60 0.48 8.15
CA VAL A 430 1.13 1.60 8.99
C VAL A 430 -0.37 1.82 8.80
N THR A 431 -1.13 1.68 9.89
CA THR A 431 -2.59 1.82 9.92
C THR A 431 -3.08 2.63 11.12
N ARG A 432 -2.22 2.95 12.06
CA ARG A 432 -2.50 3.68 13.29
C ARG A 432 -1.44 4.74 13.58
N GLY A 433 -1.81 5.80 14.30
CA GLY A 433 -0.85 6.78 14.80
C GLY A 433 0.17 6.17 15.77
N THR A 434 -0.20 5.10 16.49
CA THR A 434 0.76 4.33 17.31
C THR A 434 1.85 3.64 16.48
N ASP A 435 1.55 3.22 15.24
CA ASP A 435 2.56 2.65 14.33
C ASP A 435 3.54 3.74 13.88
N VAL A 436 3.00 4.92 13.56
CA VAL A 436 3.81 6.11 13.24
C VAL A 436 4.73 6.46 14.41
N PHE A 437 4.20 6.55 15.62
CA PHE A 437 4.97 6.82 16.83
C PHE A 437 6.13 5.83 17.01
N LYS A 438 5.87 4.53 16.86
CA LYS A 438 6.90 3.48 16.98
C LYS A 438 8.01 3.63 15.93
N ALA A 439 7.63 3.92 14.69
CA ALA A 439 8.61 4.14 13.62
C ALA A 439 9.50 5.37 13.90
N LEU A 440 8.90 6.47 14.35
CA LEU A 440 9.64 7.69 14.73
C LEU A 440 10.58 7.42 15.92
N CYS A 441 10.11 6.72 16.96
CA CYS A 441 10.96 6.33 18.10
C CYS A 441 12.15 5.47 17.68
N LEU A 442 12.01 4.64 16.64
CA LEU A 442 13.10 3.85 16.05
C LEU A 442 13.97 4.65 15.07
N GLY A 443 13.80 5.96 14.98
CA GLY A 443 14.68 6.85 14.22
C GLY A 443 14.20 7.19 12.82
N ALA A 444 13.02 6.78 12.40
CA ALA A 444 12.46 7.25 11.13
C ALA A 444 12.23 8.77 11.19
N LYS A 445 12.64 9.48 10.16
CA LYS A 445 12.37 10.91 9.99
C LYS A 445 10.98 11.16 9.44
N GLY A 446 10.44 10.21 8.68
CA GLY A 446 9.09 10.26 8.16
C GLY A 446 8.52 8.88 7.87
N VAL A 447 7.19 8.80 7.85
CA VAL A 447 6.43 7.56 7.76
C VAL A 447 5.44 7.63 6.61
N GLY A 448 5.61 6.74 5.63
CA GLY A 448 4.81 6.71 4.41
C GLY A 448 3.52 5.90 4.54
N VAL A 449 2.43 6.44 4.02
CA VAL A 449 1.12 5.78 3.98
C VAL A 449 0.65 5.65 2.52
N GLY A 450 0.49 4.42 2.04
CA GLY A 450 0.05 4.14 0.66
C GLY A 450 -1.42 3.76 0.59
N ARG A 451 -1.75 2.47 0.84
CA ARG A 451 -3.11 1.93 0.68
C ARG A 451 -4.18 2.65 1.49
N GLY A 452 -3.86 3.12 2.70
CA GLY A 452 -4.80 3.91 3.51
C GLY A 452 -5.30 5.14 2.78
N VAL A 453 -4.39 5.86 2.11
CA VAL A 453 -4.72 7.03 1.28
C VAL A 453 -5.58 6.63 0.07
N LEU A 454 -5.26 5.52 -0.62
CA LEU A 454 -6.09 5.04 -1.74
C LEU A 454 -7.51 4.65 -1.31
N TYR A 455 -7.67 4.03 -0.14
CA TYR A 455 -9.01 3.75 0.39
C TYR A 455 -9.76 5.06 0.70
N GLY A 456 -9.10 6.04 1.32
CA GLY A 456 -9.65 7.37 1.55
C GLY A 456 -10.04 8.09 0.24
N LEU A 457 -9.21 7.96 -0.79
CA LEU A 457 -9.46 8.54 -2.12
C LEU A 457 -10.80 8.13 -2.73
N GLY A 458 -11.38 7.01 -2.29
CA GLY A 458 -12.74 6.64 -2.64
C GLY A 458 -13.80 7.71 -2.32
N TRP A 459 -13.52 8.62 -1.40
CA TRP A 459 -14.34 9.80 -1.04
C TRP A 459 -13.75 11.12 -1.56
N GLY A 460 -12.83 11.05 -2.53
CA GLY A 460 -12.12 12.21 -3.05
C GLY A 460 -11.19 12.86 -2.01
N LYS A 461 -11.00 14.15 -2.13
CA LYS A 461 -10.15 14.97 -1.24
C LYS A 461 -10.52 14.79 0.24
N ASP A 462 -11.80 14.85 0.58
CA ASP A 462 -12.25 14.78 1.97
C ASP A 462 -11.94 13.44 2.64
N GLY A 463 -12.00 12.34 1.88
CA GLY A 463 -11.61 11.03 2.39
C GLY A 463 -10.11 10.91 2.63
N VAL A 464 -9.30 11.44 1.73
CA VAL A 464 -7.83 11.48 1.92
C VAL A 464 -7.48 12.35 3.14
N ARG A 465 -8.06 13.54 3.24
CA ARG A 465 -7.90 14.44 4.38
C ARG A 465 -8.24 13.73 5.69
N LYS A 466 -9.39 13.07 5.74
CA LYS A 466 -9.85 12.36 6.95
C LYS A 466 -8.92 11.22 7.36
N VAL A 467 -8.37 10.45 6.43
CA VAL A 467 -7.36 9.40 6.74
C VAL A 467 -6.12 10.00 7.39
N LEU A 468 -5.61 11.10 6.83
CA LEU A 468 -4.41 11.77 7.35
C LEU A 468 -4.67 12.43 8.71
N GLU A 469 -5.83 13.05 8.90
CA GLU A 469 -6.27 13.60 10.19
C GLU A 469 -6.33 12.51 11.27
N ILE A 470 -6.97 11.36 10.99
CA ILE A 470 -7.05 10.24 11.94
C ILE A 470 -5.65 9.81 12.40
N LEU A 471 -4.72 9.63 11.46
CA LEU A 471 -3.37 9.20 11.81
C LEU A 471 -2.61 10.26 12.62
N ASN A 472 -2.77 11.54 12.31
CA ASN A 472 -2.17 12.66 13.04
C ASN A 472 -2.76 12.76 14.46
N ASP A 473 -4.08 12.69 14.60
CA ASP A 473 -4.76 12.76 15.89
C ASP A 473 -4.36 11.59 16.81
N GLU A 474 -4.28 10.37 16.24
CA GLU A 474 -3.81 9.19 16.97
C GLU A 474 -2.32 9.34 17.36
N LEU A 475 -1.48 9.93 16.50
CA LEU A 475 -0.07 10.21 16.80
C LEU A 475 0.04 11.21 17.95
N VAL A 476 -0.66 12.35 17.89
CA VAL A 476 -0.68 13.37 18.96
C VAL A 476 -1.14 12.76 20.27
N THR A 477 -2.22 11.98 20.26
CA THR A 477 -2.73 11.29 21.44
C THR A 477 -1.69 10.33 22.02
N THR A 478 -1.02 9.54 21.16
CA THR A 478 0.01 8.59 21.59
C THR A 478 1.21 9.32 22.20
N MET A 479 1.66 10.42 21.60
CA MET A 479 2.74 11.25 22.12
C MET A 479 2.41 11.73 23.53
N LYS A 480 1.24 12.35 23.73
CA LYS A 480 0.80 12.82 25.05
C LYS A 480 0.69 11.68 26.06
N MET A 481 0.13 10.55 25.69
CA MET A 481 0.03 9.35 26.55
C MET A 481 1.41 8.78 26.94
N CYS A 482 2.43 8.99 26.11
CA CYS A 482 3.82 8.62 26.37
C CYS A 482 4.61 9.73 27.09
N GLY A 483 3.98 10.85 27.46
CA GLY A 483 4.62 11.97 28.14
C GLY A 483 5.59 12.74 27.24
N VAL A 484 5.24 12.92 25.95
CA VAL A 484 6.05 13.58 24.92
C VAL A 484 5.21 14.63 24.21
N THR A 485 5.75 15.81 24.00
CA THR A 485 5.05 16.92 23.31
C THR A 485 5.75 17.39 22.04
N ARG A 486 6.97 16.90 21.75
CA ARG A 486 7.76 17.28 20.59
C ARG A 486 8.34 16.06 19.88
N LEU A 487 8.51 16.13 18.57
CA LEU A 487 9.06 15.03 17.75
C LEU A 487 10.52 14.71 18.10
N ASP A 488 11.32 15.68 18.52
CA ASP A 488 12.73 15.49 18.90
C ASP A 488 12.90 14.81 20.27
N GLU A 489 11.84 14.63 21.03
CA GLU A 489 11.82 13.86 22.27
C GLU A 489 11.58 12.35 22.03
N LEU A 490 11.27 11.97 20.80
CA LEU A 490 11.02 10.56 20.45
C LEU A 490 12.33 9.79 20.38
N HIS A 491 12.40 8.68 21.11
CA HIS A 491 13.59 7.81 21.16
C HIS A 491 13.22 6.34 21.46
N PRO A 492 14.11 5.38 21.15
CA PRO A 492 13.80 3.95 21.32
C PRO A 492 13.44 3.53 22.75
N GLY A 493 13.88 4.27 23.76
CA GLY A 493 13.56 4.00 25.17
C GLY A 493 12.07 4.12 25.52
N LEU A 494 11.25 4.71 24.67
CA LEU A 494 9.79 4.77 24.78
C LEU A 494 9.11 3.46 24.30
N LEU A 495 9.90 2.49 23.83
CA LEU A 495 9.42 1.23 23.29
C LEU A 495 9.97 0.04 24.06
N ASN A 496 9.25 -1.07 24.00
CA ASN A 496 9.74 -2.39 24.35
C ASN A 496 9.67 -3.28 23.11
N THR A 497 10.83 -3.66 22.60
CA THR A 497 11.02 -4.44 21.37
C THR A 497 11.36 -5.90 21.64
N ARG A 498 11.43 -6.34 22.91
CA ARG A 498 11.89 -7.68 23.30
C ARG A 498 11.19 -8.83 22.59
N ALA A 499 9.90 -8.66 22.25
CA ALA A 499 9.14 -9.68 21.53
C ALA A 499 9.65 -9.90 20.10
N VAL A 500 10.39 -8.95 19.52
CA VAL A 500 10.85 -8.96 18.12
C VAL A 500 12.37 -8.87 17.96
N ASP A 501 13.12 -8.60 19.03
CA ASP A 501 14.58 -8.43 18.98
C ASP A 501 15.32 -9.66 18.41
N HIS A 502 14.79 -10.86 18.64
CA HIS A 502 15.36 -12.11 18.13
C HIS A 502 15.14 -12.33 16.62
N LEU A 503 14.32 -11.49 15.99
CA LEU A 503 14.00 -11.57 14.56
C LEU A 503 14.96 -10.73 13.68
N VAL A 504 15.86 -9.97 14.29
CA VAL A 504 16.83 -9.14 13.59
C VAL A 504 18.27 -9.59 13.90
N PRO A 505 19.23 -9.43 12.94
CA PRO A 505 20.63 -9.74 13.15
C PRO A 505 21.22 -9.00 14.35
N ALA A 506 22.26 -9.59 14.99
CA ALA A 506 22.96 -8.95 16.10
C ALA A 506 23.89 -7.83 15.63
N ASP A 507 24.53 -8.00 14.47
CA ASP A 507 25.42 -7.03 13.83
C ASP A 507 25.51 -7.26 12.31
N LEU A 508 26.21 -6.36 11.60
CA LEU A 508 26.43 -6.47 10.15
C LEU A 508 27.35 -7.62 9.74
N SER A 509 28.16 -8.12 10.67
CA SER A 509 29.11 -9.20 10.44
C SER A 509 28.48 -10.58 10.64
N GLU A 510 27.24 -10.66 11.13
CA GLU A 510 26.53 -11.90 11.38
C GLU A 510 26.24 -12.63 10.05
N GLU A 511 27.28 -13.29 9.53
CA GLU A 511 27.14 -14.19 8.40
C GLU A 511 26.27 -15.38 8.82
N HIS A 512 25.34 -15.76 7.95
CA HIS A 512 24.51 -16.95 8.17
C HIS A 512 25.42 -18.14 8.49
N PRO A 513 25.16 -18.95 9.54
CA PRO A 513 26.06 -20.03 10.00
C PRO A 513 26.58 -20.97 8.88
N TYR A 514 25.79 -21.11 7.83
CA TYR A 514 26.15 -21.95 6.67
C TYR A 514 26.87 -21.18 5.54
N ALA A 515 27.11 -19.88 5.65
CA ALA A 515 27.75 -19.08 4.60
C ALA A 515 29.22 -19.51 4.40
N LYS A 516 29.91 -19.85 5.49
CA LYS A 516 31.32 -20.32 5.47
C LYS A 516 31.50 -21.64 4.72
N TRP A 517 30.48 -22.50 4.74
CA TRP A 517 30.55 -23.80 4.06
C TRP A 517 30.53 -23.66 2.52
N ARG A 518 29.86 -22.67 1.97
CA ARG A 518 29.85 -22.40 0.51
C ARG A 518 31.16 -21.82 -0.01
N ARG A 519 31.82 -20.95 0.78
CA ARG A 519 33.13 -20.37 0.40
C ARG A 519 34.25 -21.41 0.30
N SER A 520 34.16 -22.52 1.02
CA SER A 520 35.14 -23.61 0.95
C SER A 520 34.96 -24.55 -0.24
N LYS A 521 33.87 -24.40 -1.04
CA LYS A 521 33.58 -25.22 -2.23
C LYS A 521 33.67 -24.46 -3.57
N LEU A 522 33.96 -23.16 -3.51
CA LEU A 522 34.26 -22.30 -4.66
C LEU A 522 35.75 -22.00 -4.68
#